data_a3dc68c2c6466d95155467809d073283
#
_entry.id   a3dc68c2c6466d95155467809d073283
#
_cell.length_a   1.000
_cell.length_b   1.000
_cell.length_c   1.000
_cell.angle_alpha   90.00
_cell.angle_beta   90.00
_cell.angle_gamma   90.00
#
_symmetry.space_group_name_H-M   'P 1'
#
loop_
_entity.id
_entity.type
_entity.pdbx_description
1 polymer ?
#
loop_
_entity_poly.entity_id
_entity_poly.type
_entity_poly.pdbx_seq_one_letter_code
_entity_poly.pdbx_strand_id
1 'polypeptide(L)'
;MFKKIDLRNRTALVTGAGKGLGRATAIALAEAGAKVVIVSRTLSDLIKVEKLIKKTKGSCLKFECDVTDLNKFKDILKKIKKLDILVNNAGNNRPEHFTKVKK
;
A
#
# COMPACT_ATOMS: atom_id res chain seq x y z
N MET A 1 0.68 -22.94 17.07
CA MET A 1 1.33 -22.81 15.78
C MET A 1 0.59 -21.81 14.89
N PHE A 2 1.30 -20.99 14.18
CA PHE A 2 0.68 -19.99 13.34
C PHE A 2 0.19 -20.58 12.05
N LYS A 3 -1.01 -20.20 11.67
CA LYS A 3 -1.49 -20.53 10.36
C LYS A 3 -0.89 -19.56 9.36
N LYS A 4 -0.53 -20.06 8.20
CA LYS A 4 -0.07 -19.23 7.13
C LYS A 4 -1.24 -18.43 6.59
N ILE A 5 -1.07 -17.13 6.49
CA ILE A 5 -2.09 -16.27 5.90
C ILE A 5 -2.00 -16.42 4.38
N ASP A 6 -3.14 -16.64 3.76
CA ASP A 6 -3.22 -16.81 2.32
C ASP A 6 -4.10 -15.71 1.73
N LEU A 7 -3.46 -14.78 1.04
CA LEU A 7 -4.16 -13.66 0.41
C LEU A 7 -4.16 -13.76 -1.11
N ARG A 8 -4.01 -14.95 -1.64
CA ARG A 8 -4.09 -15.13 -3.08
C ARG A 8 -5.45 -14.66 -3.56
N ASN A 9 -5.46 -14.01 -4.72
CA ASN A 9 -6.66 -13.42 -5.31
C ASN A 9 -7.22 -12.23 -4.56
N ARG A 10 -6.47 -11.67 -3.60
CA ARG A 10 -6.83 -10.44 -2.92
C ARG A 10 -5.98 -9.31 -3.45
N THR A 11 -6.55 -8.13 -3.50
CA THR A 11 -5.84 -6.93 -3.89
C THR A 11 -5.78 -5.98 -2.72
N ALA A 12 -4.58 -5.52 -2.38
CA ALA A 12 -4.35 -4.61 -1.28
C ALA A 12 -3.78 -3.30 -1.79
N LEU A 13 -4.26 -2.19 -1.26
CA LEU A 13 -3.71 -0.87 -1.55
C LEU A 13 -3.06 -0.35 -0.28
N VAL A 14 -1.79 0.03 -0.37
CA VAL A 14 -1.05 0.55 0.76
C VAL A 14 -0.59 1.96 0.44
N THR A 15 -1.05 2.96 1.20
CA THR A 15 -0.57 4.32 1.06
C THR A 15 0.62 4.52 1.99
N GLY A 16 1.48 5.48 1.66
CA GLY A 16 2.70 5.67 2.43
C GLY A 16 3.62 4.46 2.38
N ALA A 17 3.62 3.77 1.25
CA ALA A 17 4.28 2.48 1.13
C ALA A 17 5.80 2.57 0.91
N GLY A 18 6.32 3.76 0.74
CA GLY A 18 7.73 3.92 0.36
C GLY A 18 8.71 3.68 1.48
N LYS A 19 8.30 3.80 2.72
CA LYS A 19 9.20 3.75 3.88
C LYS A 19 8.51 3.14 5.08
N GLY A 20 9.33 2.72 6.03
CA GLY A 20 8.90 2.34 7.36
C GLY A 20 7.82 1.28 7.37
N LEU A 21 6.79 1.53 8.17
CA LEU A 21 5.73 0.57 8.38
C LEU A 21 4.94 0.28 7.09
N GLY A 22 4.70 1.30 6.28
CA GLY A 22 4.00 1.09 5.02
C GLY A 22 4.74 0.15 4.10
N ARG A 23 6.06 0.32 4.00
CA ARG A 23 6.87 -0.57 3.18
C ARG A 23 6.84 -2.00 3.72
N ALA A 24 7.02 -2.15 5.02
CA ALA A 24 7.01 -3.47 5.63
C ALA A 24 5.67 -4.17 5.43
N THR A 25 4.59 -3.42 5.57
CA THR A 25 3.24 -3.94 5.38
C THR A 25 3.02 -4.40 3.94
N ALA A 26 3.46 -3.59 2.98
CA ALA A 26 3.31 -3.94 1.57
C ALA A 26 4.04 -5.23 1.23
N ILE A 27 5.25 -5.37 1.74
CA ILE A 27 6.05 -6.58 1.49
C ILE A 27 5.38 -7.80 2.13
N ALA A 28 4.90 -7.65 3.36
CA ALA A 28 4.25 -8.76 4.06
C ALA A 28 2.98 -9.21 3.34
N LEU A 29 2.18 -8.26 2.84
CA LEU A 29 0.98 -8.61 2.10
C LEU A 29 1.31 -9.33 0.80
N ALA A 30 2.37 -8.90 0.13
CA ALA A 30 2.81 -9.57 -1.10
C ALA A 30 3.30 -10.98 -0.80
N GLU A 31 4.01 -11.16 0.30
CA GLU A 31 4.47 -12.49 0.69
C GLU A 31 3.32 -13.43 0.99
N ALA A 32 2.21 -12.87 1.46
CA ALA A 32 1.01 -13.66 1.72
C ALA A 32 0.20 -13.96 0.45
N GLY A 33 0.65 -13.43 -0.69
CA GLY A 33 0.04 -13.73 -1.97
C GLY A 33 -0.81 -12.63 -2.57
N ALA A 34 -1.00 -11.52 -1.87
CA ALA A 34 -1.84 -10.44 -2.37
C ALA A 34 -1.18 -9.73 -3.55
N LYS A 35 -2.01 -9.23 -4.46
CA LYS A 35 -1.57 -8.24 -5.41
C LYS A 35 -1.53 -6.91 -4.67
N VAL A 36 -0.39 -6.26 -4.64
CA VAL A 36 -0.23 -5.06 -3.83
C VAL A 36 -0.09 -3.84 -4.73
N VAL A 37 -0.92 -2.84 -4.46
CA VAL A 37 -0.82 -1.53 -5.10
C VAL A 37 -0.18 -0.60 -4.09
N ILE A 38 0.99 -0.07 -4.42
CA ILE A 38 1.73 0.80 -3.50
C ILE A 38 1.66 2.23 -3.98
N VAL A 39 1.40 3.12 -3.04
CA VAL A 39 1.25 4.56 -3.31
C VAL A 39 2.14 5.35 -2.38
N SER A 40 2.88 6.29 -2.92
CA SER A 40 3.76 7.15 -2.15
C SER A 40 4.04 8.41 -2.96
N ARG A 41 4.47 9.46 -2.30
CA ARG A 41 4.85 10.70 -2.97
C ARG A 41 6.20 10.61 -3.67
N THR A 42 6.99 9.61 -3.36
CA THR A 42 8.37 9.51 -3.84
C THR A 42 8.54 8.28 -4.71
N LEU A 43 8.66 8.50 -6.01
CA LEU A 43 8.77 7.41 -6.97
C LEU A 43 10.00 6.54 -6.72
N SER A 44 11.13 7.14 -6.35
CA SER A 44 12.34 6.35 -6.12
C SER A 44 12.17 5.35 -4.98
N ASP A 45 11.39 5.71 -3.95
CA ASP A 45 11.11 4.78 -2.87
C ASP A 45 10.22 3.64 -3.36
N LEU A 46 9.23 3.96 -4.19
CA LEU A 46 8.33 2.94 -4.75
C LEU A 46 9.08 1.94 -5.61
N ILE A 47 10.05 2.41 -6.38
CA ILE A 47 10.85 1.52 -7.22
C ILE A 47 11.61 0.52 -6.35
N LYS A 48 12.16 0.98 -5.23
CA LYS A 48 12.86 0.10 -4.31
C LYS A 48 11.93 -0.95 -3.71
N VAL A 49 10.74 -0.53 -3.31
CA VAL A 49 9.77 -1.45 -2.72
C VAL A 49 9.29 -2.45 -3.76
N GLU A 50 9.04 -2.00 -4.97
CA GLU A 50 8.65 -2.89 -6.05
C GLU A 50 9.67 -3.98 -6.27
N LYS A 51 10.95 -3.63 -6.26
CA LYS A 51 12.01 -4.62 -6.42
C LYS A 51 11.98 -5.66 -5.31
N LEU A 52 11.75 -5.21 -4.07
CA LEU A 52 11.69 -6.13 -2.94
C LEU A 52 10.49 -7.07 -3.06
N ILE A 53 9.35 -6.55 -3.49
CA ILE A 53 8.17 -7.38 -3.67
C ILE A 53 8.39 -8.41 -4.78
N LYS A 54 9.01 -8.01 -5.87
CA LYS A 54 9.25 -8.94 -6.97
C LYS A 54 10.22 -10.05 -6.61
N LYS A 55 11.10 -9.81 -5.66
CA LYS A 55 11.97 -10.87 -5.15
C LYS A 55 11.19 -11.98 -4.47
N THR A 56 10.02 -11.69 -3.94
CA THR A 56 9.16 -12.69 -3.33
C THR A 56 8.25 -13.35 -4.35
N LYS A 57 8.44 -13.04 -5.62
CA LYS A 57 7.57 -13.47 -6.72
C LYS A 57 6.17 -12.88 -6.60
N GLY A 58 6.07 -11.77 -5.90
CA GLY A 58 4.80 -11.09 -5.70
C GLY A 58 4.41 -10.21 -6.87
N SER A 59 3.16 -9.76 -6.84
CA SER A 59 2.61 -8.88 -7.85
C SER A 59 2.44 -7.48 -7.27
N CYS A 60 2.89 -6.47 -8.00
CA CYS A 60 2.92 -5.10 -7.49
C CYS A 60 2.64 -4.09 -8.60
N LEU A 61 1.78 -3.13 -8.29
CA LEU A 61 1.61 -1.91 -9.08
C LEU A 61 2.03 -0.74 -8.23
N LYS A 62 2.61 0.27 -8.85
CA LYS A 62 3.04 1.45 -8.10
C LYS A 62 2.48 2.71 -8.73
N PHE A 63 2.12 3.66 -7.88
CA PHE A 63 1.63 4.96 -8.32
C PHE A 63 2.23 6.05 -7.44
N GLU A 64 2.88 7.01 -8.07
CA GLU A 64 3.38 8.18 -7.36
C GLU A 64 2.21 9.14 -7.17
N CYS A 65 1.85 9.39 -5.92
CA CYS A 65 0.70 10.23 -5.63
C CYS A 65 0.77 10.73 -4.19
N ASP A 66 0.45 12.01 -4.01
CA ASP A 66 0.18 12.56 -2.70
C ASP A 66 -1.30 12.30 -2.44
N VAL A 67 -1.62 11.55 -1.39
CA VAL A 67 -3.02 11.17 -1.13
C VAL A 67 -3.91 12.36 -0.80
N THR A 68 -3.34 13.53 -0.53
CA THR A 68 -4.14 14.75 -0.37
C THR A 68 -4.62 15.28 -1.72
N ASP A 69 -4.04 14.84 -2.82
CA ASP A 69 -4.54 15.14 -4.14
C ASP A 69 -5.67 14.16 -4.45
N LEU A 70 -6.88 14.55 -4.06
CA LEU A 70 -8.02 13.65 -4.11
C LEU A 70 -8.38 13.20 -5.52
N ASN A 71 -8.25 14.08 -6.49
CA ASN A 71 -8.58 13.72 -7.86
C ASN A 71 -7.64 12.66 -8.41
N LYS A 72 -6.35 12.83 -8.15
CA LYS A 72 -5.37 11.86 -8.60
C LYS A 72 -5.56 10.53 -7.88
N PHE A 73 -5.83 10.58 -6.59
CA PHE A 73 -6.05 9.35 -5.83
C PHE A 73 -7.29 8.61 -6.30
N LYS A 74 -8.36 9.34 -6.60
CA LYS A 74 -9.57 8.73 -7.15
C LYS A 74 -9.30 8.04 -8.48
N ASP A 75 -8.46 8.64 -9.33
CA ASP A 75 -8.10 8.03 -10.60
C ASP A 75 -7.37 6.71 -10.39
N ILE A 76 -6.49 6.67 -9.38
CA ILE A 76 -5.79 5.43 -9.05
C ILE A 76 -6.80 4.37 -8.61
N LEU A 77 -7.75 4.75 -7.75
CA LEU A 77 -8.76 3.79 -7.29
C LEU A 77 -9.59 3.23 -8.44
N LYS A 78 -9.87 4.06 -9.44
CA LYS A 78 -10.62 3.60 -10.59
C LYS A 78 -9.88 2.54 -11.40
N LYS A 79 -8.56 2.53 -11.34
CA LYS A 79 -7.75 1.55 -12.04
C LYS A 79 -7.72 0.21 -11.33
N ILE A 80 -8.16 0.16 -10.09
CA ILE A 80 -8.21 -1.06 -9.30
C ILE A 80 -9.61 -1.62 -9.40
N LYS A 81 -9.76 -2.75 -10.09
CA LYS A 81 -11.09 -3.29 -10.33
C LYS A 81 -11.74 -3.86 -9.08
N LYS A 82 -10.93 -4.42 -8.22
CA LYS A 82 -11.42 -5.03 -7.00
C LYS A 82 -10.41 -4.77 -5.90
N LEU A 83 -10.83 -4.07 -4.86
CA LEU A 83 -9.97 -3.74 -3.73
C LEU A 83 -10.49 -4.46 -2.50
N ASP A 84 -9.68 -5.33 -1.92
CA ASP A 84 -10.06 -6.12 -0.75
C ASP A 84 -9.52 -5.53 0.55
N ILE A 85 -8.33 -4.94 0.51
CA ILE A 85 -7.63 -4.48 1.70
C ILE A 85 -7.12 -3.08 1.46
N LEU A 86 -7.39 -2.17 2.38
CA LEU A 86 -6.86 -0.81 2.32
C LEU A 86 -6.03 -0.56 3.58
N VAL A 87 -4.76 -0.24 3.39
CA VAL A 87 -3.89 0.14 4.50
C VAL A 87 -3.53 1.61 4.29
N ASN A 88 -4.17 2.47 5.06
CA ASN A 88 -3.96 3.90 4.95
C ASN A 88 -2.89 4.33 5.93
N ASN A 89 -1.66 4.38 5.46
CA ASN A 89 -0.50 4.69 6.28
C ASN A 89 0.09 6.08 6.00
N ALA A 90 -0.37 6.75 4.95
CA ALA A 90 0.17 8.05 4.60
C ALA A 90 -0.21 9.09 5.66
N GLY A 91 0.80 9.85 6.12
CA GLY A 91 0.54 10.93 7.07
C GLY A 91 0.27 10.48 8.49
N ASN A 92 0.44 9.22 8.80
CA ASN A 92 0.10 8.70 10.12
C ASN A 92 1.13 8.98 11.19
N ASN A 93 2.18 9.68 10.88
CA ASN A 93 3.17 10.01 11.88
C ASN A 93 2.77 11.21 12.73
N ARG A 94 1.56 11.73 12.56
CA ARG A 94 1.08 12.86 13.34
C ARG A 94 -0.06 12.45 14.25
N PRO A 95 0.13 12.50 15.56
CA PRO A 95 -0.94 12.10 16.50
C PRO A 95 -2.23 12.89 16.34
N GLU A 96 -2.15 14.15 15.99
CA GLU A 96 -3.35 14.95 15.86
C GLU A 96 -4.26 14.50 14.73
N HIS A 97 -3.75 13.74 13.79
CA HIS A 97 -4.59 13.18 12.74
C HIS A 97 -5.60 12.21 13.30
N PHE A 98 -5.20 11.43 14.26
CA PHE A 98 -6.14 10.49 14.86
C PHE A 98 -7.24 11.22 15.60
N THR A 99 -6.90 12.30 16.25
CA THR A 99 -7.89 13.09 16.96
C THR A 99 -8.95 13.60 16.01
N LYS A 100 -8.54 14.09 14.86
CA LYS A 100 -9.48 14.64 13.91
C LYS A 100 -10.36 13.59 13.28
N VAL A 101 -9.82 12.43 13.05
CA VAL A 101 -10.57 11.35 12.40
C VAL A 101 -11.68 10.84 13.29
N LYS A 102 -11.52 10.96 14.57
CA LYS A 102 -12.50 10.44 15.48
C LYS A 102 -13.80 11.17 15.53
N LYS A 103 -13.86 12.30 14.91
CA LYS A 103 -15.07 13.05 15.02
C LYS A 103 -16.26 12.48 14.43
#